data_b0908fbc823eca5d410194bce1650589
#
_entry.id   b0908fbc823eca5d410194bce1650589
#
_cell.length_a   1.000
_cell.length_b   1.000
_cell.length_c   1.000
_cell.angle_alpha   90.00
_cell.angle_beta   90.00
_cell.angle_gamma   90.00
#
_symmetry.space_group_name_H-M   'P 1'
#
loop_
_entity.id
_entity.type
_entity.pdbx_description
1 polymer ?
#
loop_
_entity_poly.entity_id
_entity_poly.type
_entity_poly.pdbx_seq_one_letter_code
_entity_poly.pdbx_strand_id
1 'polypeptide(L)'
;MKTNSPIKIVILVLTIAVAAGAVLYFLKTIVTPPTNVDVNNLHIASIEKDVKNLTESKSMSYNDSLYVLLNDKIEVFSNEGFLTVSEKDAQIKEFILKYVPVFKAICTKRFNSPNWDDTDFTAWRKRIAELQKVVLSDGTLVVQGTNKNDLANIVGVMDDYKTAKGIAAIRSFTSVAKAKTDITSANNYASRPYIEHSKVAGSLKKVKENIGEAHYKNLVLKVHELSNYASMSQTEFQSLVNEVNNALTEYDANKSIYGSAAKDLASLKTDAGKYVSAANQYYTAQSQPSIRVNLNSSWTSAISPNSSFKAYRSYSNLGQSNSKATMSFEIKGYSSFTFYIDSYAEGTYDYVMVGNLNQMPTETSNYANTSGWQKASTSFRNYKTVTFDNLDRTTTYRIYVVYRKDGTNNNNDDRGYVLLPNIAQ
;
A
#
# COMPACT_ATOMS: atom_id res chain seq x y z
N MET A 1 -16.17 -20.59 35.40
CA MET A 1 -16.35 -21.62 34.36
C MET A 1 -15.57 -22.85 34.82
N LYS A 2 -16.26 -23.96 35.12
CA LYS A 2 -15.58 -25.22 35.54
C LYS A 2 -15.16 -25.96 34.23
N THR A 3 -13.88 -26.02 34.00
CA THR A 3 -13.28 -26.84 32.95
C THR A 3 -13.49 -28.32 33.32
N ASN A 4 -14.30 -29.02 32.53
CA ASN A 4 -14.38 -30.49 32.64
C ASN A 4 -13.05 -31.07 32.18
N SER A 5 -12.26 -31.57 33.11
CA SER A 5 -10.95 -32.16 32.83
C SER A 5 -11.12 -33.40 31.92
N PRO A 6 -10.28 -33.59 30.88
CA PRO A 6 -10.30 -34.76 30.00
C PRO A 6 -10.13 -36.09 30.79
N ILE A 7 -9.52 -36.03 31.98
CA ILE A 7 -9.38 -37.17 32.90
C ILE A 7 -10.74 -37.68 33.36
N LYS A 8 -11.77 -36.86 33.57
CA LYS A 8 -13.11 -37.30 33.96
C LYS A 8 -13.84 -38.09 32.89
N ILE A 9 -13.61 -37.70 31.61
CA ILE A 9 -14.19 -38.38 30.46
C ILE A 9 -13.56 -39.75 30.28
N VAL A 10 -12.23 -39.85 30.43
CA VAL A 10 -11.49 -41.12 30.36
C VAL A 10 -11.92 -42.08 31.49
N ILE A 11 -12.09 -41.57 32.71
CA ILE A 11 -12.57 -42.37 33.86
C ILE A 11 -14.00 -42.87 33.60
N LEU A 12 -14.88 -42.01 33.02
CA LEU A 12 -16.27 -42.42 32.70
C LEU A 12 -16.31 -43.53 31.64
N VAL A 13 -15.49 -43.40 30.60
CA VAL A 13 -15.37 -44.42 29.53
C VAL A 13 -14.80 -45.75 30.07
N LEU A 14 -13.78 -45.69 30.92
CA LEU A 14 -13.22 -46.85 31.59
C LEU A 14 -14.23 -47.51 32.55
N THR A 15 -15.02 -46.70 33.29
CA THR A 15 -16.05 -47.23 34.22
C THR A 15 -17.19 -47.92 33.42
N ILE A 16 -17.57 -47.38 32.28
CA ILE A 16 -18.58 -48.01 31.41
C ILE A 16 -18.05 -49.29 30.78
N ALA A 17 -16.78 -49.34 30.35
CA ALA A 17 -16.15 -50.53 29.80
C ALA A 17 -15.99 -51.63 30.86
N VAL A 18 -15.62 -51.29 32.09
CA VAL A 18 -15.54 -52.24 33.23
C VAL A 18 -16.92 -52.76 33.66
N ALA A 19 -17.93 -51.86 33.65
CA ALA A 19 -19.31 -52.29 33.95
C ALA A 19 -19.89 -53.23 32.88
N ALA A 20 -19.59 -52.93 31.61
CA ALA A 20 -19.98 -53.80 30.50
C ALA A 20 -19.24 -55.19 30.56
N GLY A 21 -17.96 -55.20 30.91
CA GLY A 21 -17.19 -56.39 31.14
C GLY A 21 -17.69 -57.23 32.33
N ALA A 22 -18.05 -56.59 33.45
CA ALA A 22 -18.61 -57.27 34.62
C ALA A 22 -19.99 -57.86 34.33
N VAL A 23 -20.86 -57.21 33.58
CA VAL A 23 -22.17 -57.74 33.20
C VAL A 23 -21.99 -58.93 32.24
N LEU A 24 -21.02 -58.90 31.35
CA LEU A 24 -20.68 -60.04 30.47
C LEU A 24 -20.12 -61.23 31.25
N TYR A 25 -19.31 -60.98 32.28
CA TYR A 25 -18.78 -62.02 33.14
C TYR A 25 -19.88 -62.68 34.01
N PHE A 26 -20.81 -61.90 34.53
CA PHE A 26 -21.96 -62.41 35.30
C PHE A 26 -22.93 -63.19 34.44
N LEU A 27 -23.20 -62.75 33.22
CA LEU A 27 -24.06 -63.46 32.27
C LEU A 27 -23.45 -64.81 31.85
N LYS A 28 -22.12 -64.94 31.79
CA LYS A 28 -21.40 -66.12 31.45
C LYS A 28 -21.45 -67.24 32.53
N THR A 29 -21.79 -66.84 33.77
CA THR A 29 -21.78 -67.76 34.95
C THR A 29 -23.16 -68.28 35.38
N ILE A 30 -24.26 -67.75 34.91
CA ILE A 30 -25.61 -68.00 35.43
C ILE A 30 -26.56 -68.66 34.42
N VAL A 31 -26.26 -68.62 33.13
CA VAL A 31 -27.17 -69.15 32.10
C VAL A 31 -26.41 -70.21 31.30
N THR A 32 -27.08 -71.29 30.88
CA THR A 32 -26.60 -72.18 29.81
C THR A 32 -25.96 -71.38 28.73
N PRO A 33 -24.71 -71.67 28.31
CA PRO A 33 -23.98 -70.73 27.41
C PRO A 33 -24.86 -70.46 26.21
N PRO A 34 -25.18 -69.15 25.95
CA PRO A 34 -25.95 -68.81 24.78
C PRO A 34 -25.23 -69.32 23.53
N THR A 35 -25.98 -69.85 22.58
CA THR A 35 -25.42 -70.23 21.29
C THR A 35 -24.70 -69.05 20.69
N ASN A 36 -23.62 -69.22 19.94
CA ASN A 36 -22.88 -68.10 19.30
C ASN A 36 -23.83 -67.12 18.56
N VAL A 37 -24.92 -67.59 18.00
CA VAL A 37 -25.97 -66.87 17.33
C VAL A 37 -26.70 -65.87 18.29
N ASP A 38 -26.99 -66.28 19.55
CA ASP A 38 -27.66 -65.47 20.52
C ASP A 38 -26.76 -64.35 21.02
N VAL A 39 -25.49 -64.61 21.20
CA VAL A 39 -24.48 -63.61 21.62
C VAL A 39 -24.24 -62.57 20.52
N ASN A 40 -24.10 -63.03 19.28
CA ASN A 40 -23.96 -62.13 18.12
C ASN A 40 -25.19 -61.22 17.98
N ASN A 41 -26.41 -61.73 18.11
CA ASN A 41 -27.62 -60.95 18.06
C ASN A 41 -27.70 -59.90 19.17
N LEU A 42 -27.18 -60.15 20.37
CA LEU A 42 -27.09 -59.19 21.44
C LEU A 42 -26.10 -58.06 21.13
N HIS A 43 -24.97 -58.36 20.51
CA HIS A 43 -23.98 -57.38 20.10
C HIS A 43 -24.52 -56.47 18.97
N ILE A 44 -25.16 -57.06 17.96
CA ILE A 44 -25.82 -56.30 16.87
C ILE A 44 -26.93 -55.41 17.46
N ALA A 45 -27.81 -55.94 18.31
CA ALA A 45 -28.88 -55.14 18.96
C ALA A 45 -28.30 -53.99 19.80
N SER A 46 -27.14 -54.18 20.41
CA SER A 46 -26.45 -53.12 21.17
C SER A 46 -25.92 -52.01 20.25
N ILE A 47 -25.40 -52.33 19.06
CA ILE A 47 -24.97 -51.34 18.06
C ILE A 47 -26.19 -50.59 17.53
N GLU A 48 -27.23 -51.32 17.08
CA GLU A 48 -28.48 -50.73 16.57
C GLU A 48 -29.15 -49.76 17.55
N LYS A 49 -29.13 -50.12 18.85
CA LYS A 49 -29.63 -49.23 19.91
C LYS A 49 -28.85 -47.90 19.91
N ASP A 50 -27.54 -47.94 19.83
CA ASP A 50 -26.71 -46.74 19.83
C ASP A 50 -26.84 -45.95 18.52
N VAL A 51 -26.98 -46.63 17.36
CA VAL A 51 -27.30 -46.00 16.09
C VAL A 51 -28.65 -45.24 16.15
N LYS A 52 -29.66 -45.75 16.82
CA LYS A 52 -30.95 -45.07 17.02
C LYS A 52 -30.80 -43.81 17.86
N ASN A 53 -29.77 -43.66 18.70
CA ASN A 53 -29.50 -42.48 19.51
C ASN A 53 -28.88 -41.29 18.70
N LEU A 54 -28.42 -41.55 17.48
CA LEU A 54 -27.95 -40.50 16.57
C LEU A 54 -29.14 -39.66 16.15
N THR A 55 -29.13 -38.36 16.51
CA THR A 55 -30.25 -37.45 16.25
C THR A 55 -29.80 -36.01 16.15
N GLU A 56 -30.44 -35.28 15.24
CA GLU A 56 -30.25 -33.84 15.05
C GLU A 56 -30.75 -32.97 16.22
N SER A 57 -31.55 -33.55 17.11
CA SER A 57 -32.03 -32.87 18.33
C SER A 57 -30.92 -32.70 19.39
N LYS A 58 -29.85 -33.43 19.26
CA LYS A 58 -28.65 -33.36 20.14
C LYS A 58 -27.55 -32.50 19.51
N SER A 59 -26.58 -32.10 20.32
CA SER A 59 -25.43 -31.34 19.86
C SER A 59 -24.53 -32.14 18.92
N MET A 60 -23.70 -31.43 18.14
CA MET A 60 -22.67 -32.07 17.31
C MET A 60 -21.70 -32.89 18.17
N SER A 61 -21.25 -32.36 19.31
CA SER A 61 -20.32 -33.09 20.19
C SER A 61 -20.91 -34.37 20.75
N TYR A 62 -22.21 -34.43 21.03
CA TYR A 62 -22.90 -35.61 21.43
C TYR A 62 -22.86 -36.66 20.31
N ASN A 63 -23.27 -36.29 19.10
CA ASN A 63 -23.27 -37.21 17.96
C ASN A 63 -21.87 -37.63 17.54
N ASP A 64 -20.86 -36.74 17.66
CA ASP A 64 -19.46 -37.09 17.42
C ASP A 64 -18.91 -38.06 18.46
N SER A 65 -19.26 -37.93 19.73
CA SER A 65 -18.90 -38.88 20.78
C SER A 65 -19.52 -40.23 20.50
N LEU A 66 -20.77 -40.26 20.08
CA LEU A 66 -21.46 -41.50 19.73
C LEU A 66 -20.90 -42.13 18.44
N TYR A 67 -20.45 -41.30 17.48
CA TYR A 67 -19.73 -41.77 16.30
C TYR A 67 -18.44 -42.53 16.67
N VAL A 68 -17.64 -41.97 17.55
CA VAL A 68 -16.40 -42.62 18.02
C VAL A 68 -16.73 -43.93 18.74
N LEU A 69 -17.69 -43.87 19.69
CA LEU A 69 -18.12 -45.05 20.43
C LEU A 69 -18.63 -46.17 19.53
N LEU A 70 -19.44 -45.85 18.52
CA LEU A 70 -19.96 -46.85 17.57
C LEU A 70 -18.85 -47.44 16.72
N ASN A 71 -17.95 -46.65 16.22
CA ASN A 71 -16.81 -47.11 15.44
C ASN A 71 -15.93 -48.08 16.27
N ASP A 72 -15.57 -47.69 17.48
CA ASP A 72 -14.77 -48.53 18.38
C ASP A 72 -15.49 -49.81 18.77
N LYS A 73 -16.80 -49.74 19.06
CA LYS A 73 -17.64 -50.91 19.40
C LYS A 73 -17.71 -51.93 18.26
N ILE A 74 -17.93 -51.45 17.01
CA ILE A 74 -17.98 -52.34 15.84
C ILE A 74 -16.63 -53.02 15.63
N GLU A 75 -15.51 -52.27 15.76
CA GLU A 75 -14.17 -52.81 15.62
C GLU A 75 -13.85 -53.86 16.71
N VAL A 76 -14.17 -53.59 17.98
CA VAL A 76 -13.96 -54.50 19.10
C VAL A 76 -14.75 -55.77 18.88
N PHE A 77 -16.05 -55.71 18.57
CA PHE A 77 -16.90 -56.89 18.38
C PHE A 77 -16.48 -57.71 17.17
N SER A 78 -15.95 -57.06 16.12
CA SER A 78 -15.39 -57.76 14.95
C SER A 78 -14.08 -58.48 15.30
N ASN A 79 -13.18 -57.82 16.05
CA ASN A 79 -11.89 -58.42 16.40
C ASN A 79 -12.02 -59.56 17.41
N GLU A 80 -13.05 -59.53 18.25
CA GLU A 80 -13.36 -60.62 19.17
C GLU A 80 -14.17 -61.77 18.53
N GLY A 81 -14.50 -61.65 17.23
CA GLY A 81 -15.20 -62.67 16.47
C GLY A 81 -16.71 -62.72 16.73
N PHE A 82 -17.28 -61.69 17.37
CA PHE A 82 -18.74 -61.55 17.59
C PHE A 82 -19.49 -61.05 16.35
N LEU A 83 -18.79 -60.53 15.36
CA LEU A 83 -19.34 -60.09 14.07
C LEU A 83 -18.60 -60.81 12.95
N THR A 84 -19.33 -61.37 12.03
CA THR A 84 -18.78 -61.78 10.73
C THR A 84 -18.41 -60.55 9.91
N VAL A 85 -17.59 -60.73 8.87
CA VAL A 85 -17.22 -59.65 7.95
C VAL A 85 -18.46 -58.99 7.34
N SER A 86 -19.45 -59.77 6.93
CA SER A 86 -20.70 -59.27 6.35
C SER A 86 -21.53 -58.48 7.37
N GLU A 87 -21.60 -58.94 8.63
CA GLU A 87 -22.31 -58.24 9.70
C GLU A 87 -21.58 -56.91 10.06
N LYS A 88 -20.25 -56.95 10.15
CA LYS A 88 -19.44 -55.74 10.34
C LYS A 88 -19.75 -54.70 9.26
N ASP A 89 -19.69 -55.10 7.99
CA ASP A 89 -19.97 -54.22 6.86
C ASP A 89 -21.42 -53.68 6.90
N ALA A 90 -22.40 -54.53 7.26
CA ALA A 90 -23.77 -54.08 7.43
C ALA A 90 -23.92 -53.04 8.53
N GLN A 91 -23.29 -53.26 9.70
CA GLN A 91 -23.33 -52.30 10.82
C GLN A 91 -22.63 -50.98 10.50
N ILE A 92 -21.46 -51.03 9.86
CA ILE A 92 -20.75 -49.81 9.38
C ILE A 92 -21.65 -49.03 8.42
N LYS A 93 -22.24 -49.71 7.45
CA LYS A 93 -23.12 -49.08 6.45
C LYS A 93 -24.34 -48.43 7.10
N GLU A 94 -25.05 -49.12 7.96
CA GLU A 94 -26.24 -48.60 8.66
C GLU A 94 -25.87 -47.39 9.51
N PHE A 95 -24.81 -47.49 10.30
CA PHE A 95 -24.31 -46.44 11.16
C PHE A 95 -23.95 -45.16 10.35
N ILE A 96 -23.11 -45.29 9.31
CA ILE A 96 -22.65 -44.17 8.51
C ILE A 96 -23.81 -43.51 7.73
N LEU A 97 -24.71 -44.32 7.16
CA LEU A 97 -25.88 -43.82 6.45
C LEU A 97 -26.88 -43.10 7.36
N LYS A 98 -26.88 -43.42 8.67
CA LYS A 98 -27.65 -42.71 9.68
C LYS A 98 -26.95 -41.43 10.16
N TYR A 99 -25.62 -41.50 10.35
CA TYR A 99 -24.83 -40.38 10.87
C TYR A 99 -24.73 -39.21 9.89
N VAL A 100 -24.50 -39.45 8.59
CA VAL A 100 -24.31 -38.36 7.60
C VAL A 100 -25.50 -37.41 7.51
N PRO A 101 -26.77 -37.88 7.40
CA PRO A 101 -27.92 -36.99 7.42
C PRO A 101 -28.06 -36.19 8.73
N VAL A 102 -27.77 -36.79 9.89
CA VAL A 102 -27.77 -36.11 11.19
C VAL A 102 -26.70 -35.03 11.22
N PHE A 103 -25.48 -35.33 10.81
CA PHE A 103 -24.39 -34.37 10.69
C PHE A 103 -24.77 -33.19 9.78
N LYS A 104 -25.31 -33.49 8.59
CA LYS A 104 -25.83 -32.47 7.66
C LYS A 104 -26.87 -31.56 8.33
N ALA A 105 -27.86 -32.17 8.98
CA ALA A 105 -28.94 -31.41 9.61
C ALA A 105 -28.43 -30.44 10.69
N ILE A 106 -27.46 -30.88 11.51
CA ILE A 106 -26.83 -30.04 12.53
C ILE A 106 -26.02 -28.92 11.89
N CYS A 107 -25.21 -29.18 10.86
CA CYS A 107 -24.47 -28.17 10.13
C CYS A 107 -25.43 -27.13 9.50
N THR A 108 -26.48 -27.60 8.83
CA THR A 108 -27.50 -26.73 8.21
C THR A 108 -28.21 -25.87 9.25
N LYS A 109 -28.56 -26.44 10.42
CA LYS A 109 -29.14 -25.68 11.52
C LYS A 109 -28.18 -24.59 12.02
N ARG A 110 -26.89 -24.88 12.12
CA ARG A 110 -25.87 -23.92 12.49
C ARG A 110 -25.74 -22.79 11.45
N PHE A 111 -25.71 -23.11 10.16
CA PHE A 111 -25.64 -22.14 9.07
C PHE A 111 -26.88 -21.23 8.98
N ASN A 112 -28.04 -21.67 9.43
CA ASN A 112 -29.24 -20.88 9.52
C ASN A 112 -29.37 -20.06 10.82
N SER A 113 -28.45 -20.28 11.79
CA SER A 113 -28.48 -19.50 13.03
C SER A 113 -27.86 -18.13 12.83
N PRO A 114 -28.40 -17.07 13.49
CA PRO A 114 -27.82 -15.73 13.39
C PRO A 114 -26.37 -15.68 13.88
N ASN A 115 -25.53 -14.91 13.16
CA ASN A 115 -24.14 -14.63 13.52
C ASN A 115 -23.24 -15.88 13.67
N TRP A 116 -23.51 -16.93 12.93
CA TRP A 116 -22.63 -18.09 12.88
C TRP A 116 -21.23 -17.73 12.30
N ASP A 117 -20.24 -18.51 12.67
CA ASP A 117 -18.83 -18.29 12.29
C ASP A 117 -18.09 -19.60 12.01
N ASP A 118 -16.79 -19.52 11.80
CA ASP A 118 -15.91 -20.62 11.42
C ASP A 118 -15.36 -21.44 12.61
N THR A 119 -15.91 -21.27 13.82
CA THR A 119 -15.41 -21.92 15.05
C THR A 119 -15.33 -23.45 14.92
N ASP A 120 -16.35 -24.05 14.28
CA ASP A 120 -16.47 -25.50 14.18
C ASP A 120 -15.84 -26.10 12.91
N PHE A 121 -15.38 -25.28 11.97
CA PHE A 121 -14.99 -25.73 10.62
C PHE A 121 -13.84 -26.74 10.60
N THR A 122 -12.84 -26.59 11.46
CA THR A 122 -11.70 -27.50 11.53
C THR A 122 -12.18 -28.91 11.92
N ALA A 123 -13.04 -29.00 12.93
CA ALA A 123 -13.59 -30.27 13.40
C ALA A 123 -14.48 -30.92 12.33
N TRP A 124 -15.36 -30.11 11.69
CA TRP A 124 -16.25 -30.59 10.65
C TRP A 124 -15.50 -31.09 9.41
N ARG A 125 -14.47 -30.36 8.96
CA ARG A 125 -13.63 -30.80 7.83
C ARG A 125 -12.92 -32.12 8.12
N LYS A 126 -12.39 -32.27 9.34
CA LYS A 126 -11.77 -33.52 9.77
C LYS A 126 -12.78 -34.66 9.72
N ARG A 127 -13.99 -34.49 10.29
CA ARG A 127 -15.05 -35.51 10.29
C ARG A 127 -15.49 -35.85 8.85
N ILE A 128 -15.68 -34.87 7.99
CA ILE A 128 -16.04 -35.09 6.59
C ILE A 128 -14.97 -35.92 5.88
N ALA A 129 -13.69 -35.62 6.09
CA ALA A 129 -12.58 -36.36 5.49
C ALA A 129 -12.50 -37.82 6.00
N GLU A 130 -12.83 -38.05 7.27
CA GLU A 130 -12.96 -39.42 7.83
C GLU A 130 -14.10 -40.17 7.16
N LEU A 131 -15.30 -39.57 7.11
CA LEU A 131 -16.49 -40.16 6.50
C LEU A 131 -16.29 -40.55 5.03
N GLN A 132 -15.59 -39.71 4.27
CA GLN A 132 -15.33 -39.92 2.84
C GLN A 132 -14.37 -41.10 2.58
N LYS A 133 -13.66 -41.57 3.60
CA LYS A 133 -12.69 -42.67 3.50
C LYS A 133 -13.24 -44.01 4.01
N VAL A 134 -14.46 -44.03 4.56
CA VAL A 134 -15.03 -45.28 5.06
C VAL A 134 -15.35 -46.21 3.90
N VAL A 135 -14.72 -47.39 3.96
CA VAL A 135 -14.86 -48.47 2.97
C VAL A 135 -15.32 -49.75 3.64
N LEU A 136 -16.07 -50.58 2.93
CA LEU A 136 -16.44 -51.93 3.31
C LEU A 136 -15.30 -52.92 2.98
N SER A 137 -15.44 -54.13 3.40
CA SER A 137 -14.43 -55.18 3.19
C SER A 137 -14.11 -55.48 1.71
N ASP A 138 -15.06 -55.23 0.83
CA ASP A 138 -14.92 -55.34 -0.63
C ASP A 138 -14.30 -54.09 -1.29
N GLY A 139 -13.91 -53.07 -0.50
CA GLY A 139 -13.36 -51.79 -0.97
C GLY A 139 -14.41 -50.78 -1.41
N THR A 140 -15.70 -51.05 -1.27
CA THR A 140 -16.78 -50.14 -1.63
C THR A 140 -16.85 -48.97 -0.64
N LEU A 141 -16.85 -47.73 -1.15
CA LEU A 141 -17.10 -46.56 -0.33
C LEU A 141 -18.53 -46.52 0.20
N VAL A 142 -18.71 -46.25 1.49
CA VAL A 142 -20.04 -46.16 2.11
C VAL A 142 -20.71 -44.84 1.77
N VAL A 143 -19.97 -43.74 1.75
CA VAL A 143 -20.50 -42.40 1.48
C VAL A 143 -20.48 -42.14 -0.03
N GLN A 144 -21.63 -42.36 -0.67
CA GLN A 144 -21.83 -42.17 -2.11
C GLN A 144 -23.11 -41.39 -2.39
N GLY A 145 -23.35 -41.06 -3.67
CA GLY A 145 -24.58 -40.44 -4.14
C GLY A 145 -24.96 -39.18 -3.36
N THR A 146 -26.17 -39.12 -2.86
CA THR A 146 -26.71 -37.97 -2.10
C THR A 146 -25.88 -37.63 -0.88
N ASN A 147 -25.42 -38.61 -0.09
CA ASN A 147 -24.62 -38.35 1.11
C ASN A 147 -23.27 -37.71 0.77
N LYS A 148 -22.61 -38.15 -0.31
CA LYS A 148 -21.38 -37.51 -0.81
C LYS A 148 -21.63 -36.06 -1.20
N ASN A 149 -22.72 -35.77 -1.92
CA ASN A 149 -23.09 -34.44 -2.34
C ASN A 149 -23.45 -33.55 -1.14
N ASP A 150 -24.12 -34.08 -0.14
CA ASP A 150 -24.45 -33.38 1.09
C ASP A 150 -23.20 -32.93 1.85
N LEU A 151 -22.22 -33.80 2.01
CA LEU A 151 -20.94 -33.44 2.61
C LEU A 151 -20.18 -32.39 1.77
N ALA A 152 -20.19 -32.52 0.45
CA ALA A 152 -19.59 -31.55 -0.45
C ALA A 152 -20.27 -30.17 -0.35
N ASN A 153 -21.59 -30.13 -0.22
CA ASN A 153 -22.33 -28.87 -0.01
C ASN A 153 -21.94 -28.19 1.31
N ILE A 154 -21.78 -28.93 2.40
CA ILE A 154 -21.29 -28.39 3.67
C ILE A 154 -19.89 -27.77 3.50
N VAL A 155 -18.98 -28.48 2.81
CA VAL A 155 -17.65 -27.94 2.49
C VAL A 155 -17.76 -26.67 1.65
N GLY A 156 -18.64 -26.65 0.66
CA GLY A 156 -18.91 -25.47 -0.18
C GLY A 156 -19.31 -24.25 0.65
N VAL A 157 -20.22 -24.41 1.62
CA VAL A 157 -20.62 -23.30 2.52
C VAL A 157 -19.43 -22.81 3.37
N MET A 158 -18.60 -23.71 3.87
CA MET A 158 -17.40 -23.35 4.64
C MET A 158 -16.37 -22.60 3.78
N ASP A 159 -16.20 -22.97 2.51
CA ASP A 159 -15.31 -22.30 1.56
C ASP A 159 -15.86 -20.92 1.17
N ASP A 160 -17.16 -20.83 0.95
CA ASP A 160 -17.86 -19.57 0.73
C ASP A 160 -17.67 -18.61 1.90
N TYR A 161 -17.81 -19.09 3.13
CA TYR A 161 -17.57 -18.26 4.31
C TYR A 161 -16.12 -17.77 4.39
N LYS A 162 -15.15 -18.64 4.14
CA LYS A 162 -13.72 -18.25 4.12
C LYS A 162 -13.46 -17.15 3.10
N THR A 163 -14.00 -17.29 1.90
CA THR A 163 -13.88 -16.29 0.84
C THR A 163 -14.58 -14.99 1.22
N ALA A 164 -15.81 -15.09 1.73
CA ALA A 164 -16.59 -13.95 2.21
C ALA A 164 -15.88 -13.18 3.33
N LYS A 165 -15.21 -13.90 4.25
CA LYS A 165 -14.40 -13.31 5.33
C LYS A 165 -13.22 -12.50 4.79
N GLY A 166 -12.55 -13.01 3.74
CA GLY A 166 -11.48 -12.27 3.05
C GLY A 166 -12.00 -11.01 2.37
N ILE A 167 -13.11 -11.10 1.66
CA ILE A 167 -13.75 -9.93 1.00
C ILE A 167 -14.23 -8.91 2.05
N ALA A 168 -14.87 -9.37 3.12
CA ALA A 168 -15.35 -8.52 4.21
C ALA A 168 -14.25 -7.74 4.94
N ALA A 169 -12.98 -8.16 4.81
CA ALA A 169 -11.82 -7.50 5.39
C ALA A 169 -11.27 -6.35 4.52
N ILE A 170 -11.75 -6.14 3.29
CA ILE A 170 -11.26 -5.10 2.39
C ILE A 170 -11.52 -3.71 2.98
N ARG A 171 -10.45 -2.90 3.09
CA ARG A 171 -10.46 -1.54 3.65
C ARG A 171 -9.66 -0.55 2.80
N SER A 172 -9.10 -0.97 1.65
CA SER A 172 -8.23 -0.17 0.81
C SER A 172 -8.83 0.05 -0.58
N PHE A 173 -8.38 1.11 -1.23
CA PHE A 173 -8.63 1.38 -2.63
C PHE A 173 -7.32 1.26 -3.41
N THR A 174 -7.34 0.55 -4.54
CA THR A 174 -6.16 0.39 -5.41
C THR A 174 -6.42 0.98 -6.79
N SER A 175 -7.60 0.68 -7.36
CA SER A 175 -8.05 1.23 -8.64
C SER A 175 -9.56 1.11 -8.75
N VAL A 176 -10.17 1.89 -9.64
CA VAL A 176 -11.63 1.84 -9.91
C VAL A 176 -12.06 0.45 -10.40
N ALA A 177 -11.28 -0.18 -11.27
CA ALA A 177 -11.57 -1.52 -11.78
C ALA A 177 -11.61 -2.55 -10.65
N LYS A 178 -10.61 -2.53 -9.77
CA LYS A 178 -10.55 -3.41 -8.58
C LYS A 178 -11.69 -3.13 -7.62
N ALA A 179 -12.01 -1.87 -7.37
CA ALA A 179 -13.13 -1.47 -6.52
C ALA A 179 -14.48 -2.02 -7.03
N LYS A 180 -14.75 -1.91 -8.34
CA LYS A 180 -15.96 -2.50 -8.97
C LYS A 180 -16.04 -4.01 -8.75
N THR A 181 -14.93 -4.72 -8.97
CA THR A 181 -14.86 -6.18 -8.76
C THR A 181 -15.10 -6.55 -7.30
N ASP A 182 -14.44 -5.86 -6.36
CA ASP A 182 -14.56 -6.15 -4.93
C ASP A 182 -15.97 -5.87 -4.40
N ILE A 183 -16.58 -4.75 -4.80
CA ILE A 183 -17.95 -4.40 -4.42
C ILE A 183 -18.94 -5.43 -5.00
N THR A 184 -18.80 -5.82 -6.27
CA THR A 184 -19.62 -6.84 -6.90
C THR A 184 -19.48 -8.17 -6.16
N SER A 185 -18.27 -8.58 -5.84
CA SER A 185 -18.00 -9.80 -5.08
C SER A 185 -18.63 -9.74 -3.69
N ALA A 186 -18.50 -8.62 -2.98
CA ALA A 186 -19.08 -8.43 -1.66
C ALA A 186 -20.63 -8.54 -1.70
N ASN A 187 -21.28 -7.93 -2.68
CA ASN A 187 -22.73 -8.03 -2.87
C ASN A 187 -23.18 -9.47 -3.18
N ASN A 188 -22.45 -10.15 -4.08
CA ASN A 188 -22.74 -11.52 -4.45
C ASN A 188 -22.63 -12.49 -3.26
N TYR A 189 -21.57 -12.32 -2.43
CA TYR A 189 -21.43 -13.16 -1.23
C TYR A 189 -22.40 -12.78 -0.12
N ALA A 190 -22.75 -11.51 0.04
CA ALA A 190 -23.72 -11.06 1.03
C ALA A 190 -25.13 -11.63 0.80
N SER A 191 -25.47 -12.01 -0.43
CA SER A 191 -26.77 -12.59 -0.82
C SER A 191 -26.75 -14.12 -0.96
N ARG A 192 -25.59 -14.78 -0.73
CA ARG A 192 -25.54 -16.25 -0.81
C ARG A 192 -26.28 -16.90 0.34
N PRO A 193 -26.97 -18.02 0.08
CA PRO A 193 -27.60 -18.82 1.13
C PRO A 193 -26.61 -19.08 2.28
N TYR A 194 -27.09 -18.97 3.50
CA TYR A 194 -26.34 -19.11 4.76
C TYR A 194 -25.38 -17.97 5.07
N ILE A 195 -24.61 -17.44 4.09
CA ILE A 195 -23.67 -16.32 4.34
C ILE A 195 -24.41 -15.08 4.87
N GLU A 196 -25.63 -14.83 4.41
CA GLU A 196 -26.47 -13.73 4.88
C GLU A 196 -26.78 -13.78 6.39
N HIS A 197 -26.72 -14.97 7.00
CA HIS A 197 -26.92 -15.17 8.44
C HIS A 197 -25.62 -15.15 9.24
N SER A 198 -24.47 -15.15 8.57
CA SER A 198 -23.16 -15.25 9.21
C SER A 198 -22.68 -13.93 9.83
N LYS A 199 -21.70 -14.03 10.70
CA LYS A 199 -21.00 -12.89 11.31
C LYS A 199 -20.41 -11.91 10.29
N VAL A 200 -20.04 -12.39 9.07
CA VAL A 200 -19.41 -11.55 8.05
C VAL A 200 -20.42 -10.79 7.19
N ALA A 201 -21.69 -11.14 7.21
CA ALA A 201 -22.74 -10.51 6.38
C ALA A 201 -22.80 -8.98 6.53
N GLY A 202 -22.76 -8.49 7.77
CA GLY A 202 -22.73 -7.04 8.05
C GLY A 202 -21.50 -6.34 7.50
N SER A 203 -20.35 -6.98 7.59
CA SER A 203 -19.08 -6.44 7.08
C SER A 203 -19.02 -6.45 5.55
N LEU A 204 -19.59 -7.47 4.89
CA LEU A 204 -19.71 -7.51 3.44
C LEU A 204 -20.51 -6.31 2.90
N LYS A 205 -21.62 -5.98 3.56
CA LYS A 205 -22.46 -4.82 3.20
C LYS A 205 -21.72 -3.49 3.33
N LYS A 206 -20.69 -3.42 4.19
CA LYS A 206 -19.85 -2.23 4.40
C LYS A 206 -18.64 -2.11 3.47
N VAL A 207 -18.32 -3.14 2.67
CA VAL A 207 -17.14 -3.12 1.79
C VAL A 207 -17.19 -1.92 0.84
N LYS A 208 -18.34 -1.62 0.28
CA LYS A 208 -18.55 -0.47 -0.60
C LYS A 208 -18.19 0.86 0.09
N GLU A 209 -18.64 1.04 1.33
CA GLU A 209 -18.35 2.23 2.13
C GLU A 209 -16.86 2.33 2.45
N ASN A 210 -16.25 1.23 2.89
CA ASN A 210 -14.83 1.19 3.22
C ASN A 210 -13.93 1.55 2.03
N ILE A 211 -14.24 1.03 0.83
CA ILE A 211 -13.50 1.32 -0.39
C ILE A 211 -13.70 2.79 -0.80
N GLY A 212 -14.93 3.30 -0.72
CA GLY A 212 -15.23 4.70 -1.03
C GLY A 212 -14.49 5.68 -0.12
N GLU A 213 -14.48 5.39 1.18
CA GLU A 213 -13.72 6.18 2.16
C GLU A 213 -12.19 6.12 1.91
N ALA A 214 -11.66 4.94 1.57
CA ALA A 214 -10.24 4.78 1.26
C ALA A 214 -9.86 5.56 0.00
N HIS A 215 -10.69 5.51 -1.05
CA HIS A 215 -10.46 6.30 -2.26
C HIS A 215 -10.47 7.80 -1.98
N TYR A 216 -11.47 8.28 -1.23
CA TYR A 216 -11.52 9.68 -0.83
C TYR A 216 -10.31 10.13 -0.01
N LYS A 217 -9.84 9.30 0.95
CA LYS A 217 -8.62 9.58 1.72
C LYS A 217 -7.39 9.69 0.82
N ASN A 218 -7.25 8.83 -0.17
CA ASN A 218 -6.16 8.91 -1.14
C ASN A 218 -6.19 10.24 -1.93
N LEU A 219 -7.39 10.70 -2.30
CA LEU A 219 -7.54 12.02 -2.94
C LEU A 219 -7.16 13.16 -2.02
N VAL A 220 -7.54 13.11 -0.75
CA VAL A 220 -7.15 14.13 0.26
C VAL A 220 -5.64 14.21 0.35
N LEU A 221 -4.95 13.09 0.46
CA LEU A 221 -3.49 13.04 0.51
C LEU A 221 -2.87 13.62 -0.76
N LYS A 222 -3.36 13.21 -1.92
CA LYS A 222 -2.85 13.67 -3.21
C LYS A 222 -3.07 15.18 -3.42
N VAL A 223 -4.21 15.72 -3.01
CA VAL A 223 -4.45 17.18 -3.03
C VAL A 223 -3.51 17.89 -2.06
N HIS A 224 -3.25 17.31 -0.88
CA HIS A 224 -2.37 17.91 0.10
C HIS A 224 -0.90 17.95 -0.37
N GLU A 225 -0.45 17.03 -1.22
CA GLU A 225 0.88 17.07 -1.83
C GLU A 225 1.13 18.37 -2.59
N LEU A 226 0.09 19.00 -3.17
CA LEU A 226 0.19 20.33 -3.81
C LEU A 226 0.67 21.42 -2.86
N SER A 227 0.50 21.29 -1.55
CA SER A 227 1.00 22.26 -0.57
C SER A 227 2.52 22.37 -0.53
N ASN A 228 3.23 21.34 -1.03
CA ASN A 228 4.70 21.27 -1.03
C ASN A 228 5.34 21.97 -2.26
N TYR A 229 4.60 22.84 -2.96
CA TYR A 229 5.04 23.49 -4.19
C TYR A 229 6.40 24.19 -4.09
N ALA A 230 6.75 24.71 -2.91
CA ALA A 230 8.02 25.40 -2.70
C ALA A 230 9.27 24.48 -2.77
N SER A 231 9.08 23.17 -2.64
CA SER A 231 10.14 22.15 -2.75
C SER A 231 10.25 21.50 -4.13
N MET A 232 9.42 21.91 -5.08
CA MET A 232 9.33 21.36 -6.43
C MET A 232 9.75 22.39 -7.47
N SER A 233 10.22 21.95 -8.62
CA SER A 233 10.28 22.79 -9.82
C SER A 233 8.86 23.08 -10.34
N GLN A 234 8.72 24.16 -11.11
CA GLN A 234 7.43 24.50 -11.71
C GLN A 234 6.88 23.37 -12.61
N THR A 235 7.75 22.67 -13.33
CA THR A 235 7.37 21.54 -14.19
C THR A 235 6.86 20.34 -13.40
N GLU A 236 7.55 19.96 -12.31
CA GLU A 236 7.09 18.88 -11.42
C GLU A 236 5.75 19.23 -10.77
N PHE A 237 5.61 20.46 -10.30
CA PHE A 237 4.33 20.94 -9.74
C PHE A 237 3.20 20.85 -10.76
N GLN A 238 3.42 21.29 -12.01
CA GLN A 238 2.39 21.21 -13.06
C GLN A 238 2.01 19.76 -13.40
N SER A 239 2.98 18.84 -13.38
CA SER A 239 2.70 17.41 -13.51
C SER A 239 1.81 16.89 -12.39
N LEU A 240 2.11 17.25 -11.15
CA LEU A 240 1.31 16.88 -9.98
C LEU A 240 -0.12 17.46 -10.05
N VAL A 241 -0.28 18.72 -10.50
CA VAL A 241 -1.60 19.33 -10.73
C VAL A 241 -2.42 18.52 -11.71
N ASN A 242 -1.83 18.07 -12.82
CA ASN A 242 -2.50 17.24 -13.81
C ASN A 242 -2.91 15.90 -13.22
N GLU A 243 -2.05 15.25 -12.44
CA GLU A 243 -2.37 14.00 -11.75
C GLU A 243 -3.50 14.16 -10.74
N VAL A 244 -3.51 15.23 -9.95
CA VAL A 244 -4.60 15.55 -9.00
C VAL A 244 -5.92 15.74 -9.74
N ASN A 245 -5.93 16.54 -10.81
CA ASN A 245 -7.12 16.78 -11.61
C ASN A 245 -7.68 15.50 -12.25
N ASN A 246 -6.80 14.65 -12.76
CA ASN A 246 -7.18 13.35 -13.31
C ASN A 246 -7.81 12.45 -12.23
N ALA A 247 -7.21 12.39 -11.04
CA ALA A 247 -7.73 11.59 -9.94
C ALA A 247 -9.10 12.09 -9.43
N LEU A 248 -9.28 13.41 -9.31
CA LEU A 248 -10.56 14.03 -8.95
C LEU A 248 -11.64 13.73 -10.01
N THR A 249 -11.28 13.82 -11.29
CA THR A 249 -12.19 13.51 -12.41
C THR A 249 -12.56 12.04 -12.43
N GLU A 250 -11.59 11.13 -12.21
CA GLU A 250 -11.84 9.69 -12.14
C GLU A 250 -12.81 9.34 -10.99
N TYR A 251 -12.64 9.96 -9.83
CA TYR A 251 -13.56 9.76 -8.70
C TYR A 251 -14.98 10.24 -9.05
N ASP A 252 -15.13 11.47 -9.56
CA ASP A 252 -16.46 12.03 -9.94
C ASP A 252 -17.18 11.15 -10.97
N ALA A 253 -16.44 10.67 -11.98
CA ALA A 253 -16.98 9.80 -13.01
C ALA A 253 -17.43 8.43 -12.48
N ASN A 254 -16.85 7.97 -11.37
CA ASN A 254 -17.11 6.63 -10.82
C ASN A 254 -17.78 6.64 -9.44
N LYS A 255 -18.13 7.80 -8.88
CA LYS A 255 -18.69 7.91 -7.53
C LYS A 255 -19.97 7.10 -7.31
N SER A 256 -20.75 6.82 -8.36
CA SER A 256 -21.95 6.01 -8.31
C SER A 256 -21.71 4.58 -7.79
N ILE A 257 -20.49 4.04 -7.99
CA ILE A 257 -20.14 2.71 -7.46
C ILE A 257 -20.13 2.67 -5.93
N TYR A 258 -19.93 3.81 -5.27
CA TYR A 258 -19.92 3.94 -3.80
C TYR A 258 -21.31 4.25 -3.22
N GLY A 259 -22.28 4.64 -4.07
CA GLY A 259 -23.65 4.98 -3.68
C GLY A 259 -23.66 6.10 -2.63
N SER A 260 -24.39 5.88 -1.51
CA SER A 260 -24.49 6.87 -0.42
C SER A 260 -23.18 7.14 0.32
N ALA A 261 -22.16 6.29 0.15
CA ALA A 261 -20.83 6.49 0.74
C ALA A 261 -19.93 7.41 -0.09
N ALA A 262 -20.34 7.77 -1.30
CA ALA A 262 -19.61 8.74 -2.12
C ALA A 262 -19.53 10.11 -1.43
N LYS A 263 -18.33 10.68 -1.35
CA LYS A 263 -18.11 12.00 -0.76
C LYS A 263 -18.18 13.09 -1.83
N ASP A 264 -18.60 14.28 -1.41
CA ASP A 264 -18.53 15.46 -2.25
C ASP A 264 -17.07 15.94 -2.35
N LEU A 265 -16.66 16.36 -3.55
CA LEU A 265 -15.31 16.85 -3.85
C LEU A 265 -15.19 18.38 -3.84
N ALA A 266 -16.25 19.11 -3.57
CA ALA A 266 -16.25 20.59 -3.67
C ALA A 266 -15.16 21.22 -2.80
N SER A 267 -15.00 20.75 -1.56
CA SER A 267 -13.95 21.21 -0.66
C SER A 267 -12.54 20.88 -1.18
N LEU A 268 -12.30 19.66 -1.64
CA LEU A 268 -11.01 19.25 -2.18
C LEU A 268 -10.62 20.02 -3.45
N LYS A 269 -11.58 20.27 -4.34
CA LYS A 269 -11.36 21.08 -5.54
C LYS A 269 -11.02 22.53 -5.17
N THR A 270 -11.67 23.08 -4.14
CA THR A 270 -11.36 24.39 -3.60
C THR A 270 -9.96 24.46 -3.03
N ASP A 271 -9.55 23.48 -2.24
CA ASP A 271 -8.23 23.45 -1.62
C ASP A 271 -7.12 23.23 -2.68
N ALA A 272 -7.33 22.37 -3.67
CA ALA A 272 -6.43 22.26 -4.81
C ALA A 272 -6.26 23.59 -5.53
N GLY A 273 -7.35 24.32 -5.79
CA GLY A 273 -7.31 25.66 -6.41
C GLY A 273 -6.52 26.66 -5.59
N LYS A 274 -6.63 26.65 -4.25
CA LYS A 274 -5.83 27.51 -3.36
C LYS A 274 -4.34 27.21 -3.48
N TYR A 275 -3.94 25.93 -3.45
CA TYR A 275 -2.54 25.54 -3.58
C TYR A 275 -1.97 25.92 -4.95
N VAL A 276 -2.73 25.70 -6.03
CA VAL A 276 -2.33 26.10 -7.39
C VAL A 276 -2.15 27.62 -7.48
N SER A 277 -3.06 28.40 -6.90
CA SER A 277 -2.94 29.87 -6.88
C SER A 277 -1.70 30.33 -6.10
N ALA A 278 -1.46 29.76 -4.92
CA ALA A 278 -0.28 30.10 -4.10
C ALA A 278 1.03 29.72 -4.81
N ALA A 279 1.07 28.55 -5.45
CA ALA A 279 2.24 28.08 -6.21
C ALA A 279 2.53 28.99 -7.41
N ASN A 280 1.50 29.43 -8.15
CA ASN A 280 1.66 30.36 -9.28
C ASN A 280 2.24 31.68 -8.81
N GLN A 281 1.80 32.22 -7.68
CA GLN A 281 2.38 33.43 -7.07
C GLN A 281 3.84 33.22 -6.68
N TYR A 282 4.15 32.07 -6.06
CA TYR A 282 5.51 31.70 -5.66
C TYR A 282 6.45 31.60 -6.87
N TYR A 283 6.09 30.87 -7.92
CA TYR A 283 6.94 30.71 -9.11
C TYR A 283 7.07 32.03 -9.89
N THR A 284 6.01 32.83 -9.94
CA THR A 284 6.07 34.16 -10.53
C THR A 284 7.08 35.03 -9.78
N ALA A 285 7.03 35.08 -8.46
CA ALA A 285 7.98 35.80 -7.65
C ALA A 285 9.43 35.29 -7.84
N GLN A 286 9.61 33.98 -7.95
CA GLN A 286 10.92 33.37 -8.19
C GLN A 286 11.50 33.71 -9.57
N SER A 287 10.64 33.93 -10.57
CA SER A 287 11.04 34.25 -11.94
C SER A 287 11.18 35.75 -12.21
N GLN A 288 10.94 36.63 -11.21
CA GLN A 288 11.13 38.07 -11.39
C GLN A 288 12.61 38.38 -11.59
N PRO A 289 12.94 39.25 -12.57
CA PRO A 289 14.30 39.71 -12.78
C PRO A 289 14.87 40.39 -11.56
N SER A 290 16.06 39.98 -11.12
CA SER A 290 16.76 40.63 -10.02
C SER A 290 18.27 40.63 -10.25
N ILE A 291 18.94 41.67 -9.80
CA ILE A 291 20.40 41.79 -9.77
C ILE A 291 20.82 42.17 -8.35
N ARG A 292 21.67 41.34 -7.73
CA ARG A 292 22.27 41.63 -6.43
C ARG A 292 23.76 41.84 -6.60
N VAL A 293 24.25 43.04 -6.34
CA VAL A 293 25.66 43.37 -6.47
C VAL A 293 26.38 43.16 -5.15
N ASN A 294 27.49 42.43 -5.18
CA ASN A 294 28.37 42.21 -4.05
C ASN A 294 29.69 42.95 -4.27
N LEU A 295 29.74 44.18 -3.75
CA LEU A 295 30.94 45.01 -3.79
C LEU A 295 31.86 44.63 -2.62
N ASN A 296 33.14 44.56 -2.90
CA ASN A 296 34.18 44.50 -1.88
C ASN A 296 34.91 45.86 -1.78
N SER A 297 35.92 45.99 -0.95
CA SER A 297 36.68 47.22 -0.76
C SER A 297 37.44 47.71 -2.01
N SER A 298 37.51 46.91 -3.08
CA SER A 298 38.21 47.28 -4.32
C SER A 298 37.29 47.81 -5.42
N TRP A 299 35.98 47.85 -5.21
CA TRP A 299 34.99 48.42 -6.15
C TRP A 299 34.01 49.34 -5.46
N THR A 300 33.51 50.36 -6.20
CA THR A 300 32.50 51.29 -5.72
C THR A 300 31.51 51.63 -6.82
N SER A 301 30.37 52.21 -6.43
CA SER A 301 29.41 52.81 -7.38
C SER A 301 30.07 53.95 -8.14
N ALA A 302 29.69 54.12 -9.39
CA ALA A 302 30.17 55.17 -10.26
C ALA A 302 28.98 55.92 -10.89
N ILE A 303 29.26 57.08 -11.49
CA ILE A 303 28.27 57.83 -12.26
C ILE A 303 27.96 57.02 -13.54
N SER A 304 26.68 56.69 -13.73
CA SER A 304 26.23 55.97 -14.93
C SER A 304 26.20 56.92 -16.16
N PRO A 305 26.56 56.44 -17.34
CA PRO A 305 26.42 57.19 -18.59
C PRO A 305 24.98 57.47 -18.95
N ASN A 306 24.01 56.71 -18.45
CA ASN A 306 22.59 56.98 -18.61
C ASN A 306 21.76 56.26 -17.50
N SER A 307 20.49 56.64 -17.34
CA SER A 307 19.60 56.11 -16.30
C SER A 307 19.21 54.63 -16.45
N SER A 308 19.42 54.06 -17.63
CA SER A 308 19.12 52.64 -17.88
C SER A 308 20.11 51.67 -17.24
N PHE A 309 21.22 52.19 -16.71
CA PHE A 309 22.28 51.41 -16.13
C PHE A 309 22.69 51.91 -14.76
N LYS A 310 23.13 50.99 -13.90
CA LYS A 310 23.94 51.25 -12.70
C LYS A 310 25.41 51.01 -13.05
N ALA A 311 26.26 52.00 -12.79
CA ALA A 311 27.69 51.89 -13.05
C ALA A 311 28.46 51.56 -11.78
N TYR A 312 29.48 50.76 -11.96
CA TYR A 312 30.44 50.39 -10.92
C TYR A 312 31.85 50.53 -11.49
N ARG A 313 32.79 50.93 -10.64
CA ARG A 313 34.21 51.04 -11.02
C ARG A 313 35.11 50.48 -9.95
N SER A 314 36.26 49.93 -10.35
CA SER A 314 37.34 49.62 -9.42
C SER A 314 37.92 50.90 -8.82
N TYR A 315 38.53 50.80 -7.63
CA TYR A 315 39.42 51.85 -7.17
C TYR A 315 40.60 52.01 -8.13
N SER A 316 41.23 53.18 -8.13
CA SER A 316 42.41 53.40 -8.93
C SER A 316 43.56 52.53 -8.42
N ASN A 317 44.18 51.84 -9.33
CA ASN A 317 45.36 51.02 -9.04
C ASN A 317 46.68 51.72 -9.46
N LEU A 318 46.60 53.06 -9.65
CA LEU A 318 47.80 53.86 -9.93
C LEU A 318 48.94 53.58 -8.93
N GLY A 319 50.13 53.25 -9.43
CA GLY A 319 51.26 52.94 -8.61
C GLY A 319 51.26 51.54 -7.97
N GLN A 320 50.27 50.71 -8.24
CA GLN A 320 50.18 49.33 -7.74
C GLN A 320 50.44 48.32 -8.86
N SER A 321 51.69 47.94 -9.02
CA SER A 321 52.07 46.93 -10.01
C SER A 321 51.45 45.54 -9.70
N ASN A 322 51.04 44.83 -10.73
CA ASN A 322 50.47 43.48 -10.64
C ASN A 322 49.23 43.35 -9.71
N SER A 323 48.43 44.40 -9.60
CA SER A 323 47.25 44.43 -8.72
C SER A 323 45.98 43.95 -9.41
N LYS A 324 45.02 43.52 -8.61
CA LYS A 324 43.71 43.14 -9.09
C LYS A 324 42.61 43.67 -8.18
N ALA A 325 41.48 44.02 -8.79
CA ALA A 325 40.23 44.35 -8.09
C ALA A 325 39.11 43.42 -8.56
N THR A 326 38.38 42.79 -7.64
CA THR A 326 37.36 41.83 -7.93
C THR A 326 36.02 42.29 -7.42
N MET A 327 34.95 42.13 -8.21
CA MET A 327 33.58 42.21 -7.73
C MET A 327 32.78 41.03 -8.23
N SER A 328 31.63 40.77 -7.65
CA SER A 328 30.66 39.84 -8.19
C SER A 328 29.24 40.41 -8.10
N PHE A 329 28.36 39.85 -8.90
CA PHE A 329 26.93 40.08 -8.78
C PHE A 329 26.15 38.81 -9.10
N GLU A 330 24.97 38.71 -8.52
CA GLU A 330 24.05 37.59 -8.73
C GLU A 330 22.89 38.05 -9.58
N ILE A 331 22.50 37.22 -10.55
CA ILE A 331 21.32 37.47 -11.40
C ILE A 331 20.34 36.29 -11.25
N LYS A 332 19.04 36.62 -11.29
CA LYS A 332 17.95 35.66 -11.31
C LYS A 332 16.79 36.19 -12.13
N GLY A 333 15.95 35.32 -12.69
CA GLY A 333 14.76 35.73 -13.45
C GLY A 333 15.01 36.08 -14.93
N TYR A 334 16.22 35.88 -15.43
CA TYR A 334 16.60 36.18 -16.81
C TYR A 334 16.69 34.89 -17.65
N SER A 335 16.23 34.95 -18.89
CA SER A 335 16.51 33.91 -19.93
C SER A 335 17.75 34.28 -20.75
N SER A 336 18.07 35.57 -20.84
CA SER A 336 19.30 36.11 -21.38
C SER A 336 19.65 37.35 -20.59
N PHE A 337 20.93 37.54 -20.26
CA PHE A 337 21.39 38.68 -19.47
C PHE A 337 22.57 39.38 -20.15
N THR A 338 22.39 40.65 -20.43
CA THR A 338 23.42 41.51 -21.09
C THR A 338 23.85 42.62 -20.17
N PHE A 339 25.15 42.83 -20.09
CA PHE A 339 25.78 43.95 -19.40
C PHE A 339 27.04 44.40 -20.13
N TYR A 340 27.67 45.45 -19.63
CA TYR A 340 28.82 46.01 -20.33
C TYR A 340 30.01 46.18 -19.39
N ILE A 341 31.21 45.97 -19.96
CA ILE A 341 32.49 46.19 -19.27
C ILE A 341 33.38 47.14 -20.07
N ASP A 342 34.25 47.84 -19.36
CA ASP A 342 35.23 48.73 -19.96
C ASP A 342 36.48 48.83 -19.05
N SER A 343 37.60 49.28 -19.62
CA SER A 343 38.82 49.56 -18.86
C SER A 343 39.39 50.90 -19.28
N TYR A 344 39.60 51.77 -18.30
CA TYR A 344 40.30 53.06 -18.51
C TYR A 344 41.67 52.99 -17.91
N ALA A 345 42.59 52.41 -18.68
CA ALA A 345 43.94 52.06 -18.27
C ALA A 345 44.90 51.96 -19.48
N GLU A 346 46.10 51.46 -19.25
CA GLU A 346 47.06 51.27 -20.29
C GLU A 346 46.66 50.12 -21.26
N GLY A 347 46.59 50.41 -22.53
CA GLY A 347 46.37 49.58 -23.68
C GLY A 347 46.15 48.08 -23.42
N THR A 348 46.88 47.20 -24.06
CA THR A 348 46.65 45.76 -24.06
C THR A 348 46.96 45.03 -22.74
N TYR A 349 47.55 45.66 -21.77
CA TYR A 349 48.11 45.03 -20.58
C TYR A 349 47.18 45.09 -19.35
N ASP A 350 46.44 46.21 -19.23
CA ASP A 350 45.44 46.37 -18.17
C ASP A 350 44.03 46.15 -18.70
N TYR A 351 43.21 45.34 -18.02
CA TYR A 351 41.93 44.93 -18.58
C TYR A 351 40.92 44.52 -17.52
N VAL A 352 39.67 44.59 -17.90
CA VAL A 352 38.55 43.95 -17.20
C VAL A 352 38.26 42.59 -17.82
N MET A 353 38.06 41.60 -17.04
CA MET A 353 37.64 40.28 -17.49
C MET A 353 36.41 39.77 -16.71
N VAL A 354 35.61 38.95 -17.39
CA VAL A 354 34.43 38.32 -16.84
C VAL A 354 34.59 36.79 -17.01
N GLY A 355 34.36 36.06 -15.92
CA GLY A 355 34.38 34.62 -15.94
C GLY A 355 33.11 33.99 -16.53
N ASN A 356 33.10 32.68 -16.68
CA ASN A 356 31.89 31.94 -16.94
C ASN A 356 30.91 32.00 -15.75
N LEU A 357 29.66 31.66 -15.98
CA LEU A 357 28.66 31.59 -14.92
C LEU A 357 29.14 30.75 -13.75
N ASN A 358 29.02 31.28 -12.55
CA ASN A 358 29.40 30.64 -11.28
C ASN A 358 30.91 30.32 -11.14
N GLN A 359 31.76 30.82 -12.04
CA GLN A 359 33.21 30.58 -12.03
C GLN A 359 33.97 31.89 -11.89
N MET A 360 34.84 31.93 -10.88
CA MET A 360 35.77 33.03 -10.74
C MET A 360 36.89 32.89 -11.80
N PRO A 361 37.23 34.00 -12.52
CA PRO A 361 38.36 33.97 -13.45
C PRO A 361 39.65 33.57 -12.75
N THR A 362 40.31 32.51 -13.25
CA THR A 362 41.67 32.17 -12.79
C THR A 362 42.72 32.79 -13.68
N GLU A 363 43.71 33.45 -13.07
CA GLU A 363 44.82 34.05 -13.80
C GLU A 363 45.74 33.00 -14.34
N THR A 364 46.00 33.01 -15.64
CA THR A 364 47.17 32.33 -16.22
C THR A 364 48.24 33.34 -16.56
N SER A 365 49.50 33.00 -16.44
CA SER A 365 50.67 33.85 -16.67
C SER A 365 50.78 34.39 -18.10
N ASN A 366 49.96 33.93 -19.03
CA ASN A 366 49.88 34.44 -20.39
C ASN A 366 48.48 35.09 -20.60
N TYR A 367 48.43 36.41 -20.58
CA TYR A 367 47.27 37.26 -20.70
C TYR A 367 46.44 37.10 -21.97
N ALA A 368 46.85 36.28 -22.93
CA ALA A 368 46.31 36.25 -24.26
C ALA A 368 45.21 35.19 -24.49
N ASN A 369 45.07 34.14 -23.69
CA ASN A 369 44.21 32.99 -24.03
C ASN A 369 43.55 32.32 -22.83
N THR A 370 42.63 33.00 -22.15
CA THR A 370 41.68 32.28 -21.32
C THR A 370 40.46 31.96 -22.14
N SER A 371 40.39 30.77 -22.65
CA SER A 371 39.23 30.27 -23.37
C SER A 371 37.95 30.43 -22.54
N GLY A 372 36.97 31.07 -23.12
CA GLY A 372 35.63 31.25 -22.54
C GLY A 372 35.39 32.54 -21.74
N TRP A 373 36.41 33.44 -21.61
CA TRP A 373 36.25 34.67 -20.87
C TRP A 373 36.03 35.86 -21.75
N GLN A 374 35.17 36.79 -21.31
CA GLN A 374 35.02 38.06 -21.97
C GLN A 374 36.04 39.06 -21.41
N LYS A 375 36.74 39.77 -22.28
CA LYS A 375 37.78 40.71 -21.92
C LYS A 375 37.54 42.06 -22.61
N ALA A 376 37.62 43.14 -21.85
CA ALA A 376 37.69 44.51 -22.37
C ALA A 376 39.06 45.10 -22.04
N SER A 377 39.78 45.54 -23.06
CA SER A 377 41.03 46.31 -22.94
C SER A 377 40.87 47.54 -23.78
N THR A 378 41.14 48.72 -23.12
CA THR A 378 41.36 49.99 -23.74
C THR A 378 40.31 50.64 -24.67
N SER A 379 39.71 51.52 -24.19
CA SER A 379 39.58 52.95 -24.46
C SER A 379 38.36 53.47 -23.69
N PHE A 380 38.54 54.49 -22.91
CA PHE A 380 37.54 55.14 -22.10
C PHE A 380 36.25 55.35 -22.93
N ARG A 381 35.13 54.78 -22.42
CA ARG A 381 33.79 54.81 -23.04
C ARG A 381 33.60 53.91 -24.28
N ASN A 382 34.46 52.95 -24.51
CA ASN A 382 34.22 51.93 -25.54
C ASN A 382 33.81 50.60 -24.89
N TYR A 383 32.59 50.58 -24.35
CA TYR A 383 32.06 49.43 -23.59
C TYR A 383 31.91 48.19 -24.44
N LYS A 384 32.51 47.09 -23.96
CA LYS A 384 32.31 45.75 -24.53
C LYS A 384 31.05 45.12 -23.97
N THR A 385 30.21 44.62 -24.85
CA THR A 385 29.01 43.86 -24.48
C THR A 385 29.39 42.46 -24.01
N VAL A 386 28.80 42.04 -22.90
CA VAL A 386 28.86 40.67 -22.37
C VAL A 386 27.45 40.15 -22.29
N THR A 387 27.18 39.01 -22.91
CA THR A 387 25.86 38.36 -22.89
C THR A 387 25.98 36.90 -22.45
N PHE A 388 25.10 36.50 -21.58
CA PHE A 388 24.83 35.09 -21.22
C PHE A 388 23.44 34.75 -21.67
N ASP A 389 23.30 33.73 -22.54
CA ASP A 389 22.04 33.23 -23.09
C ASP A 389 21.65 31.89 -22.50
N ASN A 390 20.40 31.46 -22.76
CA ASN A 390 19.85 30.18 -22.35
C ASN A 390 19.88 29.96 -20.83
N LEU A 391 19.63 31.02 -20.05
CA LEU A 391 19.59 30.98 -18.61
C LEU A 391 18.24 30.40 -18.12
N ASP A 392 18.29 29.54 -17.10
CA ASP A 392 17.10 29.14 -16.37
C ASP A 392 16.69 30.29 -15.42
N ARG A 393 15.48 30.82 -15.61
CA ARG A 393 14.94 31.96 -14.85
C ARG A 393 14.77 31.66 -13.36
N THR A 394 14.67 30.41 -12.96
CA THR A 394 14.54 30.01 -11.55
C THR A 394 15.88 29.88 -10.84
N THR A 395 16.96 29.77 -11.59
CA THR A 395 18.32 29.59 -11.07
C THR A 395 18.97 30.96 -10.80
N THR A 396 19.72 31.03 -9.69
CA THR A 396 20.57 32.18 -9.37
C THR A 396 21.98 31.91 -9.93
N TYR A 397 22.44 32.81 -10.80
CA TYR A 397 23.78 32.76 -11.37
C TYR A 397 24.66 33.84 -10.77
N ARG A 398 25.89 33.50 -10.40
CA ARG A 398 26.89 34.47 -9.94
C ARG A 398 27.87 34.77 -11.06
N ILE A 399 28.13 36.06 -11.30
CA ILE A 399 29.05 36.56 -12.29
C ILE A 399 30.18 37.28 -11.56
N TYR A 400 31.41 36.91 -11.87
CA TYR A 400 32.60 37.54 -11.32
C TYR A 400 33.24 38.44 -12.35
N VAL A 401 33.61 39.64 -11.91
CA VAL A 401 34.34 40.64 -12.72
C VAL A 401 35.65 40.98 -12.03
N VAL A 402 36.71 40.93 -12.76
CA VAL A 402 38.05 41.21 -12.27
C VAL A 402 38.72 42.27 -13.16
N TYR A 403 39.11 43.38 -12.55
CA TYR A 403 40.05 44.32 -13.18
C TYR A 403 41.48 43.89 -12.82
N ARG A 404 42.34 43.82 -13.83
CA ARG A 404 43.75 43.45 -13.71
C ARG A 404 44.64 44.54 -14.21
N LYS A 405 45.64 44.98 -13.38
CA LYS A 405 46.71 45.84 -13.76
C LYS A 405 48.04 45.05 -13.84
N ASP A 406 48.80 45.32 -14.87
CA ASP A 406 50.13 44.71 -15.03
C ASP A 406 51.22 45.35 -14.14
N GLY A 407 52.53 45.01 -14.41
CA GLY A 407 53.66 45.46 -13.63
C GLY A 407 54.26 46.80 -14.05
N THR A 408 53.77 47.43 -15.11
CA THR A 408 54.40 48.60 -15.74
C THR A 408 53.44 49.76 -15.82
N ASN A 409 53.92 50.92 -16.13
CA ASN A 409 53.27 52.19 -16.43
C ASN A 409 51.89 52.48 -15.82
N ASN A 410 51.79 53.68 -15.29
CA ASN A 410 50.50 54.26 -14.82
C ASN A 410 49.95 55.17 -15.90
N ASN A 411 49.01 54.70 -16.70
CA ASN A 411 48.33 55.49 -17.70
C ASN A 411 46.86 55.65 -17.39
N ASN A 412 46.30 56.83 -17.61
CA ASN A 412 44.90 57.16 -17.33
C ASN A 412 44.54 56.96 -15.84
N ASP A 413 43.36 56.44 -15.55
CA ASP A 413 42.87 56.24 -14.19
C ASP A 413 43.18 54.81 -13.63
N ASP A 414 43.76 53.94 -14.44
CA ASP A 414 43.97 52.51 -14.08
C ASP A 414 42.76 51.91 -13.39
N ARG A 415 41.61 51.91 -14.06
CA ARG A 415 40.31 51.45 -13.52
C ARG A 415 39.57 50.54 -14.48
N GLY A 416 38.84 49.57 -13.90
CA GLY A 416 37.80 48.83 -14.59
C GLY A 416 36.43 49.37 -14.34
N TYR A 417 35.51 49.21 -15.30
CA TYR A 417 34.13 49.66 -15.24
C TYR A 417 33.18 48.52 -15.61
N VAL A 418 32.02 48.51 -14.94
CA VAL A 418 30.89 47.60 -15.22
C VAL A 418 29.60 48.43 -15.26
N LEU A 419 28.80 48.21 -16.30
CA LEU A 419 27.44 48.74 -16.39
C LEU A 419 26.44 47.61 -16.33
N LEU A 420 25.62 47.61 -15.29
CA LEU A 420 24.52 46.62 -15.12
C LEU A 420 23.18 47.28 -15.47
N PRO A 421 22.24 46.60 -16.10
CA PRO A 421 20.89 47.10 -16.31
C PRO A 421 20.28 47.61 -15.03
N ASN A 422 19.65 48.79 -15.07
CA ASN A 422 18.90 49.36 -13.94
C ASN A 422 17.51 48.70 -13.94
N ILE A 423 17.29 47.72 -13.07
CA ILE A 423 15.96 47.14 -12.87
C ILE A 423 15.21 48.11 -11.96
N ALA A 424 14.11 48.64 -12.45
CA ALA A 424 13.15 49.30 -11.58
C ALA A 424 12.65 48.28 -10.57
N GLN A 425 12.86 48.52 -9.29
CA GLN A 425 12.31 47.71 -8.21
C GLN A 425 10.80 47.90 -8.14
#